data_75a63edc5b0a47c5418fe07ceea4a59e
#
_entry.id   75a63edc5b0a47c5418fe07ceea4a59e
#
_cell.length_a   1.000
_cell.length_b   1.000
_cell.length_c   1.000
_cell.angle_alpha   90.00
_cell.angle_beta   90.00
_cell.angle_gamma   90.00
#
_symmetry.space_group_name_H-M   'P 1'
#
loop_
_entity.id
_entity.type
_entity.pdbx_description
1 polymer ?
#
loop_
_entity_poly.entity_id
_entity_poly.type
_entity_poly.pdbx_seq_one_letter_code
_entity_poly.pdbx_strand_id
1 'polypeptide(L)'
;AIPLGVIANRLPYDTAEALAQKAQLFSLHKPLGVAAFLLGLARILWALVERHPAPLHPDRKAELTLASAVHWLLYISLVAVPLTGWVHHAAVTGFAPILWPFGQTLPVVPQTEGVATTFAAAHWVFTKLLGLAILLHIAGALKHHLIDKDATLLRMLRGATAPDQPQQVRHGKVPLLAAFVLYAAGAGVAALLVPQTEAIAAPAPTAATTGNWTVESGTLALSVRQMGADVSGGFARFTADIAFDEVATDGKHGQVTVSIDMTSVTLGSVTKQALEPEFFDVATHPTATFAADILPGQAGYVAEGTLALRGLEKPVTLPFTLTL
;
A
#
# COMPACT_ATOMS: atom_id res chain seq x y z
N ALA A 1 11.69 -12.98 -1.04
CA ALA A 1 10.65 -11.92 -1.07
C ALA A 1 9.57 -12.19 -2.13
N ILE A 2 9.90 -12.38 -3.44
CA ILE A 2 8.91 -12.48 -4.53
C ILE A 2 7.86 -13.58 -4.30
N PRO A 3 8.20 -14.87 -4.04
CA PRO A 3 7.19 -15.89 -3.82
C PRO A 3 6.25 -15.56 -2.65
N LEU A 4 6.78 -15.03 -1.56
CA LEU A 4 5.97 -14.63 -0.40
C LEU A 4 4.96 -13.53 -0.76
N GLY A 5 5.39 -12.52 -1.52
CA GLY A 5 4.49 -11.45 -1.98
C GLY A 5 3.39 -11.97 -2.91
N VAL A 6 3.72 -12.89 -3.84
CA VAL A 6 2.75 -13.49 -4.75
C VAL A 6 1.74 -14.35 -4.00
N ILE A 7 2.19 -15.18 -3.06
CA ILE A 7 1.32 -16.03 -2.25
C ILE A 7 0.43 -15.15 -1.37
N ALA A 8 1.01 -14.22 -0.61
CA ALA A 8 0.28 -13.32 0.26
C ALA A 8 -0.79 -12.51 -0.49
N ASN A 9 -0.47 -12.02 -1.69
CA ASN A 9 -1.44 -11.26 -2.49
C ASN A 9 -2.66 -12.09 -2.93
N ARG A 10 -2.48 -13.40 -3.14
CA ARG A 10 -3.54 -14.32 -3.59
C ARG A 10 -4.39 -14.90 -2.46
N LEU A 11 -3.90 -14.85 -1.21
CA LEU A 11 -4.68 -15.33 -0.08
C LEU A 11 -5.95 -14.50 0.11
N PRO A 12 -7.08 -15.15 0.43
CA PRO A 12 -8.29 -14.45 0.85
C PRO A 12 -8.04 -13.68 2.16
N TYR A 13 -8.96 -12.80 2.52
CA TYR A 13 -8.94 -12.03 3.77
C TYR A 13 -10.34 -11.79 4.31
N ASP A 14 -11.24 -12.69 3.93
CA ASP A 14 -12.66 -12.71 4.28
C ASP A 14 -12.93 -13.24 5.69
N THR A 15 -11.95 -13.92 6.30
CA THR A 15 -12.02 -14.41 7.69
C THR A 15 -10.86 -13.86 8.51
N ALA A 16 -11.02 -13.81 9.85
CA ALA A 16 -9.96 -13.36 10.76
C ALA A 16 -8.71 -14.24 10.66
N GLU A 17 -8.87 -15.55 10.45
CA GLU A 17 -7.77 -16.49 10.29
C GLU A 17 -7.03 -16.28 8.96
N ALA A 18 -7.76 -16.14 7.86
CA ALA A 18 -7.19 -15.86 6.54
C ALA A 18 -6.44 -14.52 6.54
N LEU A 19 -7.02 -13.50 7.20
CA LEU A 19 -6.35 -12.21 7.40
C LEU A 19 -5.04 -12.36 8.18
N ALA A 20 -5.05 -13.10 9.29
CA ALA A 20 -3.86 -13.30 10.12
C ALA A 20 -2.74 -13.99 9.32
N GLN A 21 -3.06 -15.03 8.53
CA GLN A 21 -2.12 -15.71 7.66
C GLN A 21 -1.54 -14.76 6.59
N LYS A 22 -2.41 -14.01 5.93
CA LYS A 22 -1.99 -13.00 4.93
C LYS A 22 -1.08 -11.96 5.54
N ALA A 23 -1.43 -11.45 6.71
CA ALA A 23 -0.63 -10.46 7.44
C ALA A 23 0.75 -11.02 7.84
N GLN A 24 0.82 -12.27 8.30
CA GLN A 24 2.07 -12.93 8.64
C GLN A 24 3.00 -13.04 7.43
N LEU A 25 2.49 -13.43 6.27
CA LEU A 25 3.28 -13.52 5.04
C LEU A 25 3.79 -12.16 4.59
N PHE A 26 2.96 -11.09 4.68
CA PHE A 26 3.42 -9.75 4.38
C PHE A 26 4.45 -9.23 5.40
N SER A 27 4.30 -9.57 6.69
CA SER A 27 5.28 -9.23 7.73
C SER A 27 6.63 -9.93 7.55
N LEU A 28 6.68 -11.05 6.82
CA LEU A 28 7.92 -11.69 6.37
C LEU A 28 8.42 -11.11 5.04
N HIS A 29 7.51 -10.82 4.10
CA HIS A 29 7.85 -10.26 2.79
C HIS A 29 8.56 -8.89 2.89
N LYS A 30 8.06 -8.02 3.76
CA LYS A 30 8.53 -6.64 3.89
C LYS A 30 9.98 -6.52 4.38
N PRO A 31 10.40 -7.15 5.49
CA PRO A 31 11.81 -7.15 5.91
C PRO A 31 12.75 -7.75 4.86
N LEU A 32 12.32 -8.82 4.18
CA LEU A 32 13.09 -9.40 3.08
C LEU A 32 13.20 -8.46 1.88
N GLY A 33 12.18 -7.62 1.64
CA GLY A 33 12.22 -6.55 0.63
C GLY A 33 13.24 -5.48 0.98
N VAL A 34 13.25 -5.02 2.24
CA VAL A 34 14.24 -4.05 2.74
C VAL A 34 15.67 -4.63 2.68
N ALA A 35 15.84 -5.89 3.09
CA ALA A 35 17.14 -6.56 2.99
C ALA A 35 17.59 -6.68 1.52
N ALA A 36 16.70 -7.02 0.59
CA ALA A 36 16.99 -7.07 -0.83
C ALA A 36 17.38 -5.70 -1.39
N PHE A 37 16.73 -4.62 -0.93
CA PHE A 37 17.11 -3.25 -1.29
C PHE A 37 18.54 -2.90 -0.87
N LEU A 38 18.88 -3.16 0.40
CA LEU A 38 20.22 -2.87 0.93
C LEU A 38 21.31 -3.71 0.22
N LEU A 39 21.04 -5.00 0.01
CA LEU A 39 21.94 -5.88 -0.74
C LEU A 39 22.06 -5.44 -2.20
N GLY A 40 20.95 -4.97 -2.80
CA GLY A 40 20.96 -4.41 -4.15
C GLY A 40 21.83 -3.16 -4.26
N LEU A 41 21.72 -2.24 -3.32
CA LEU A 41 22.59 -1.05 -3.25
C LEU A 41 24.06 -1.46 -3.10
N ALA A 42 24.37 -2.37 -2.16
CA ALA A 42 25.72 -2.88 -1.97
C ALA A 42 26.26 -3.53 -3.26
N ARG A 43 25.43 -4.30 -3.97
CA ARG A 43 25.81 -4.95 -5.25
C ARG A 43 26.06 -3.92 -6.36
N ILE A 44 25.27 -2.85 -6.42
CA ILE A 44 25.46 -1.77 -7.38
C ILE A 44 26.77 -1.02 -7.08
N LEU A 45 27.01 -0.64 -5.83
CA LEU A 45 28.25 0.00 -5.41
C LEU A 45 29.47 -0.87 -5.74
N TRP A 46 29.38 -2.17 -5.45
CA TRP A 46 30.42 -3.13 -5.82
C TRP A 46 30.66 -3.15 -7.34
N ALA A 47 29.58 -3.19 -8.14
CA ALA A 47 29.67 -3.22 -9.60
C ALA A 47 30.30 -1.96 -10.20
N LEU A 48 30.25 -0.82 -9.51
CA LEU A 48 30.89 0.43 -9.96
C LEU A 48 32.40 0.42 -9.79
N VAL A 49 32.93 -0.37 -8.85
CA VAL A 49 34.37 -0.44 -8.56
C VAL A 49 35.02 -1.70 -9.11
N GLU A 50 34.25 -2.76 -9.40
CA GLU A 50 34.75 -4.02 -9.89
C GLU A 50 35.02 -3.97 -11.41
N ARG A 51 36.10 -4.61 -11.81
CA ARG A 51 36.42 -4.77 -13.24
C ARG A 51 35.59 -5.90 -13.83
N HIS A 52 34.83 -5.59 -14.87
CA HIS A 52 34.01 -6.60 -15.54
C HIS A 52 34.90 -7.51 -16.43
N PRO A 53 34.68 -8.83 -16.39
CA PRO A 53 35.39 -9.77 -17.26
C PRO A 53 35.00 -9.53 -18.71
N ALA A 54 35.95 -9.79 -19.64
CA ALA A 54 35.68 -9.70 -21.07
C ALA A 54 34.60 -10.72 -21.49
N PRO A 55 33.70 -10.35 -22.43
CA PRO A 55 32.73 -11.27 -22.99
C PRO A 55 33.43 -12.39 -23.79
N LEU A 56 32.82 -13.60 -23.75
CA LEU A 56 33.36 -14.76 -24.50
C LEU A 56 33.18 -14.60 -26.00
N HIS A 57 32.16 -13.91 -26.47
CA HIS A 57 31.81 -13.70 -27.86
C HIS A 57 31.65 -12.20 -28.18
N PRO A 58 32.77 -11.44 -28.31
CA PRO A 58 32.72 -10.00 -28.53
C PRO A 58 32.13 -9.59 -29.89
N ASP A 59 32.08 -10.49 -30.83
CA ASP A 59 31.50 -10.36 -32.17
C ASP A 59 29.96 -10.34 -32.16
N ARG A 60 29.33 -10.97 -31.18
CA ARG A 60 27.86 -11.07 -31.04
C ARG A 60 27.23 -9.80 -30.41
N LYS A 61 27.37 -8.66 -31.09
CA LYS A 61 26.95 -7.34 -30.53
C LYS A 61 25.50 -7.26 -30.07
N ALA A 62 24.57 -7.85 -30.81
CA ALA A 62 23.13 -7.83 -30.43
C ALA A 62 22.88 -8.59 -29.12
N GLU A 63 23.49 -9.75 -28.96
CA GLU A 63 23.39 -10.58 -27.77
C GLU A 63 24.01 -9.88 -26.55
N LEU A 64 25.20 -9.28 -26.72
CA LEU A 64 25.84 -8.49 -25.68
C LEU A 64 25.02 -7.28 -25.25
N THR A 65 24.38 -6.60 -26.22
CA THR A 65 23.50 -5.47 -25.93
C THR A 65 22.28 -5.92 -25.13
N LEU A 66 21.64 -7.03 -25.53
CA LEU A 66 20.50 -7.61 -24.82
C LEU A 66 20.90 -8.06 -23.40
N ALA A 67 22.01 -8.80 -23.26
CA ALA A 67 22.51 -9.23 -21.95
C ALA A 67 22.79 -8.02 -21.03
N SER A 68 23.42 -6.97 -21.56
CA SER A 68 23.67 -5.74 -20.83
C SER A 68 22.35 -5.04 -20.43
N ALA A 69 21.35 -5.01 -21.30
CA ALA A 69 20.04 -4.43 -21.00
C ALA A 69 19.32 -5.21 -19.88
N VAL A 70 19.37 -6.54 -19.92
CA VAL A 70 18.79 -7.40 -18.87
C VAL A 70 19.51 -7.18 -17.53
N HIS A 71 20.83 -7.04 -17.52
CA HIS A 71 21.56 -6.71 -16.28
C HIS A 71 21.16 -5.33 -15.73
N TRP A 72 21.01 -4.30 -16.57
CA TRP A 72 20.53 -3.00 -16.13
C TRP A 72 19.11 -3.06 -15.60
N LEU A 73 18.22 -3.85 -16.25
CA LEU A 73 16.86 -4.09 -15.73
C LEU A 73 16.91 -4.72 -14.32
N LEU A 74 17.77 -5.71 -14.11
CA LEU A 74 17.94 -6.33 -12.79
C LEU A 74 18.46 -5.32 -11.75
N TYR A 75 19.47 -4.51 -12.05
CA TYR A 75 19.99 -3.49 -11.13
C TYR A 75 18.93 -2.44 -10.78
N ILE A 76 18.21 -1.92 -11.77
CA ILE A 76 17.13 -0.96 -11.53
C ILE A 76 16.04 -1.64 -10.69
N SER A 77 15.70 -2.89 -10.97
CA SER A 77 14.69 -3.65 -10.22
C SER A 77 15.05 -3.83 -8.75
N LEU A 78 16.32 -4.09 -8.44
CA LEU A 78 16.79 -4.27 -7.06
C LEU A 78 16.56 -3.03 -6.19
N VAL A 79 16.46 -1.86 -6.81
CA VAL A 79 16.17 -0.59 -6.14
C VAL A 79 14.68 -0.25 -6.26
N ALA A 80 14.15 -0.21 -7.49
CA ALA A 80 12.81 0.31 -7.76
C ALA A 80 11.70 -0.56 -7.14
N VAL A 81 11.84 -1.89 -7.20
CA VAL A 81 10.80 -2.79 -6.66
C VAL A 81 10.68 -2.68 -5.13
N PRO A 82 11.76 -2.85 -4.33
CA PRO A 82 11.63 -2.71 -2.88
C PRO A 82 11.27 -1.28 -2.46
N LEU A 83 11.82 -0.27 -3.12
CA LEU A 83 11.54 1.12 -2.79
C LEU A 83 10.07 1.48 -3.00
N THR A 84 9.47 1.09 -4.14
CA THR A 84 8.04 1.34 -4.39
C THR A 84 7.15 0.59 -3.41
N GLY A 85 7.52 -0.63 -3.01
CA GLY A 85 6.82 -1.38 -1.96
C GLY A 85 6.93 -0.70 -0.59
N TRP A 86 8.09 -0.15 -0.26
CA TRP A 86 8.29 0.56 1.01
C TRP A 86 7.52 1.88 1.05
N VAL A 87 7.57 2.68 -0.04
CA VAL A 87 6.79 3.92 -0.14
C VAL A 87 5.29 3.63 -0.06
N HIS A 88 4.78 2.62 -0.81
CA HIS A 88 3.39 2.20 -0.69
C HIS A 88 3.02 1.92 0.76
N HIS A 89 3.86 1.16 1.46
CA HIS A 89 3.58 0.77 2.84
C HIS A 89 3.69 1.94 3.83
N ALA A 90 4.61 2.88 3.61
CA ALA A 90 4.74 4.10 4.42
C ALA A 90 3.56 5.07 4.23
N ALA A 91 2.91 5.03 3.07
CA ALA A 91 1.76 5.87 2.74
C ALA A 91 0.44 5.36 3.34
N VAL A 92 0.38 4.13 3.85
CA VAL A 92 -0.79 3.54 4.51
C VAL A 92 -0.52 3.30 5.98
N THR A 93 -1.58 3.41 6.81
CA THR A 93 -1.53 3.04 8.22
C THR A 93 -1.98 1.59 8.41
N GLY A 94 -1.36 0.87 9.35
CA GLY A 94 -1.86 -0.41 9.83
C GLY A 94 -1.24 -1.63 9.18
N PHE A 95 -2.00 -2.41 8.51
CA PHE A 95 -1.83 -3.80 8.08
C PHE A 95 -0.39 -4.31 7.89
N ALA A 96 -0.02 -5.36 8.65
CA ALA A 96 1.24 -6.08 8.56
C ALA A 96 2.49 -5.18 8.68
N PRO A 97 2.83 -4.70 9.89
CA PRO A 97 3.95 -3.77 10.09
C PRO A 97 5.29 -4.36 9.64
N ILE A 98 6.24 -3.49 9.31
CA ILE A 98 7.63 -3.89 9.10
C ILE A 98 8.23 -4.18 10.48
N LEU A 99 8.55 -5.46 10.74
CA LEU A 99 9.05 -5.90 12.04
C LEU A 99 10.51 -5.50 12.25
N TRP A 100 11.30 -5.46 11.19
CA TRP A 100 12.74 -5.19 11.20
C TRP A 100 13.24 -5.02 9.75
N PRO A 101 14.30 -4.25 9.46
CA PRO A 101 15.18 -3.50 10.36
C PRO A 101 14.70 -2.06 10.63
N PHE A 102 13.73 -1.54 9.88
CA PHE A 102 13.27 -0.16 9.96
C PHE A 102 11.77 -0.12 10.21
N GLY A 103 11.30 0.98 10.79
CA GLY A 103 9.88 1.22 10.98
C GLY A 103 9.11 1.37 9.65
N GLN A 104 7.80 1.43 9.78
CA GLN A 104 6.90 1.52 8.63
C GLN A 104 6.95 2.87 7.93
N THR A 105 7.09 3.95 8.70
CA THR A 105 7.02 5.32 8.19
C THR A 105 8.32 5.77 7.53
N LEU A 106 8.20 6.53 6.44
CA LEU A 106 9.30 7.26 5.81
C LEU A 106 9.03 8.77 5.98
N PRO A 107 10.00 9.56 6.47
CA PRO A 107 9.77 10.97 6.86
C PRO A 107 9.22 11.88 5.76
N VAL A 108 9.51 11.55 4.49
CA VAL A 108 9.13 12.36 3.31
C VAL A 108 7.92 11.82 2.57
N VAL A 109 7.29 10.74 3.06
CA VAL A 109 6.16 10.10 2.39
C VAL A 109 4.87 10.50 3.10
N PRO A 110 3.99 11.28 2.43
CA PRO A 110 2.69 11.62 3.01
C PRO A 110 1.80 10.38 3.08
N GLN A 111 1.07 10.26 4.19
CA GLN A 111 0.10 9.18 4.40
C GLN A 111 -1.22 9.54 3.72
N THR A 112 -1.29 9.31 2.41
CA THR A 112 -2.47 9.58 1.59
C THR A 112 -2.79 8.39 0.70
N GLU A 113 -4.08 8.16 0.45
CA GLU A 113 -4.54 7.08 -0.41
C GLU A 113 -4.00 7.19 -1.85
N GLY A 114 -3.89 8.41 -2.37
CA GLY A 114 -3.33 8.65 -3.71
C GLY A 114 -1.87 8.20 -3.84
N VAL A 115 -1.03 8.50 -2.84
CA VAL A 115 0.36 7.99 -2.80
C VAL A 115 0.37 6.48 -2.64
N ALA A 116 -0.43 5.94 -1.74
CA ALA A 116 -0.51 4.51 -1.49
C ALA A 116 -0.90 3.71 -2.74
N THR A 117 -1.96 4.11 -3.44
CA THR A 117 -2.44 3.43 -4.65
C THR A 117 -1.48 3.56 -5.82
N THR A 118 -0.87 4.74 -6.01
CA THR A 118 0.14 4.96 -7.05
C THR A 118 1.35 4.04 -6.86
N PHE A 119 1.89 3.99 -5.65
CA PHE A 119 3.05 3.16 -5.39
C PHE A 119 2.73 1.67 -5.29
N ALA A 120 1.50 1.29 -4.93
CA ALA A 120 1.02 -0.10 -5.06
C ALA A 120 1.01 -0.55 -6.54
N ALA A 121 0.45 0.27 -7.43
CA ALA A 121 0.43 0.00 -8.87
C ALA A 121 1.86 -0.08 -9.44
N ALA A 122 2.74 0.87 -9.06
CA ALA A 122 4.14 0.86 -9.47
C ALA A 122 4.86 -0.40 -8.98
N HIS A 123 4.71 -0.78 -7.71
CA HIS A 123 5.29 -2.00 -7.16
C HIS A 123 4.81 -3.25 -7.91
N TRP A 124 3.52 -3.32 -8.22
CA TRP A 124 2.95 -4.44 -8.97
C TRP A 124 3.56 -4.54 -10.38
N VAL A 125 3.59 -3.44 -11.15
CA VAL A 125 4.16 -3.41 -12.52
C VAL A 125 5.66 -3.71 -12.49
N PHE A 126 6.41 -3.07 -11.61
CA PHE A 126 7.86 -3.26 -11.52
C PHE A 126 8.24 -4.67 -11.07
N THR A 127 7.40 -5.33 -10.26
CA THR A 127 7.59 -6.76 -9.93
C THR A 127 7.44 -7.63 -11.18
N LYS A 128 6.57 -7.28 -12.14
CA LYS A 128 6.46 -8.01 -13.42
C LYS A 128 7.69 -7.79 -14.30
N LEU A 129 8.21 -6.56 -14.35
CA LEU A 129 9.46 -6.27 -15.06
C LEU A 129 10.65 -7.03 -14.46
N LEU A 130 10.74 -7.08 -13.13
CA LEU A 130 11.75 -7.89 -12.44
C LEU A 130 11.60 -9.37 -12.79
N GLY A 131 10.39 -9.92 -12.73
CA GLY A 131 10.12 -11.32 -13.10
C GLY A 131 10.55 -11.63 -14.52
N LEU A 132 10.24 -10.77 -15.49
CA LEU A 132 10.67 -10.88 -16.87
C LEU A 132 12.20 -10.81 -16.98
N ALA A 133 12.84 -9.85 -16.32
CA ALA A 133 14.31 -9.72 -16.34
C ALA A 133 15.00 -10.97 -15.77
N ILE A 134 14.48 -11.55 -14.67
CA ILE A 134 15.00 -12.81 -14.12
C ILE A 134 14.84 -13.95 -15.12
N LEU A 135 13.67 -14.09 -15.75
CA LEU A 135 13.45 -15.13 -16.76
C LEU A 135 14.38 -15.00 -17.94
N LEU A 136 14.58 -13.79 -18.48
CA LEU A 136 15.50 -13.53 -19.57
C LEU A 136 16.96 -13.80 -19.17
N HIS A 137 17.34 -13.45 -17.94
CA HIS A 137 18.68 -13.71 -17.42
C HIS A 137 18.97 -15.22 -17.31
N ILE A 138 18.00 -15.98 -16.76
CA ILE A 138 18.12 -17.45 -16.68
C ILE A 138 18.12 -18.07 -18.07
N ALA A 139 17.23 -17.64 -18.97
CA ALA A 139 17.16 -18.15 -20.33
C ALA A 139 18.46 -17.89 -21.09
N GLY A 140 19.07 -16.69 -20.93
CA GLY A 140 20.37 -16.37 -21.49
C GLY A 140 21.49 -17.31 -20.98
N ALA A 141 21.55 -17.50 -19.66
CA ALA A 141 22.54 -18.41 -19.07
C ALA A 141 22.36 -19.87 -19.54
N LEU A 142 21.11 -20.34 -19.63
CA LEU A 142 20.80 -21.68 -20.15
C LEU A 142 21.11 -21.82 -21.66
N LYS A 143 20.82 -20.79 -22.45
CA LYS A 143 21.17 -20.75 -23.87
C LYS A 143 22.70 -20.95 -24.06
N HIS A 144 23.50 -20.21 -23.30
CA HIS A 144 24.97 -20.37 -23.35
C HIS A 144 25.42 -21.76 -22.92
N HIS A 145 24.78 -22.35 -21.91
CA HIS A 145 25.15 -23.69 -21.44
C HIS A 145 24.70 -24.82 -22.37
N LEU A 146 23.45 -24.77 -22.86
CA LEU A 146 22.85 -25.87 -23.63
C LEU A 146 23.09 -25.79 -25.14
N ILE A 147 23.07 -24.57 -25.69
CA ILE A 147 23.15 -24.32 -27.14
C ILE A 147 24.58 -23.97 -27.53
N ASP A 148 25.17 -22.92 -26.96
CA ASP A 148 26.52 -22.48 -27.28
C ASP A 148 27.61 -23.37 -26.65
N LYS A 149 27.23 -24.10 -25.57
CA LYS A 149 28.12 -25.01 -24.82
C LYS A 149 29.41 -24.34 -24.35
N ASP A 150 29.29 -23.06 -23.97
CA ASP A 150 30.39 -22.25 -23.48
C ASP A 150 30.44 -22.17 -21.93
N ALA A 151 31.48 -21.50 -21.42
CA ALA A 151 31.71 -21.42 -19.98
C ALA A 151 30.93 -20.32 -19.27
N THR A 152 29.98 -19.64 -19.91
CA THR A 152 29.24 -18.49 -19.29
C THR A 152 28.56 -18.85 -17.98
N LEU A 153 27.75 -19.90 -17.97
CA LEU A 153 27.07 -20.36 -16.75
C LEU A 153 28.06 -20.79 -15.67
N LEU A 154 29.14 -21.47 -16.06
CA LEU A 154 30.17 -21.93 -15.11
C LEU A 154 30.88 -20.72 -14.46
N ARG A 155 31.19 -19.68 -15.24
CA ARG A 155 31.75 -18.41 -14.74
C ARG A 155 30.80 -17.70 -13.76
N MET A 156 29.51 -17.74 -14.03
CA MET A 156 28.49 -17.15 -13.13
C MET A 156 28.41 -17.89 -11.78
N LEU A 157 28.59 -19.22 -11.76
CA LEU A 157 28.48 -20.05 -10.57
C LEU A 157 29.76 -20.15 -9.75
N ARG A 158 30.93 -20.16 -10.40
CA ARG A 158 32.22 -20.41 -9.74
C ARG A 158 33.19 -19.22 -9.79
N GLY A 159 32.78 -18.11 -10.40
CA GLY A 159 33.62 -16.97 -10.67
C GLY A 159 34.51 -17.19 -11.90
N ALA A 160 35.00 -16.11 -12.48
CA ALA A 160 35.94 -16.18 -13.59
C ALA A 160 37.34 -16.57 -13.06
N THR A 161 37.85 -17.72 -13.46
CA THR A 161 39.30 -17.95 -13.44
C THR A 161 39.88 -17.00 -14.47
N ALA A 162 40.69 -16.05 -14.03
CA ALA A 162 41.29 -15.06 -14.91
C ALA A 162 42.16 -15.75 -16.00
N PRO A 163 41.80 -15.58 -17.27
CA PRO A 163 42.81 -15.61 -18.29
C PRO A 163 43.22 -14.18 -18.59
N ASP A 164 44.44 -14.06 -19.00
CA ASP A 164 45.17 -12.88 -19.34
C ASP A 164 44.34 -11.74 -19.95
N GLN A 165 44.52 -10.56 -19.38
CA GLN A 165 44.14 -9.23 -19.80
C GLN A 165 42.64 -8.88 -19.83
N PRO A 166 42.24 -7.98 -18.93
CA PRO A 166 40.89 -7.40 -18.98
C PRO A 166 40.81 -6.43 -20.15
N GLN A 167 40.24 -6.86 -21.27
CA GLN A 167 39.77 -5.93 -22.29
C GLN A 167 38.63 -5.15 -21.68
N GLN A 168 38.80 -3.86 -21.45
CA GLN A 168 37.72 -2.96 -21.06
C GLN A 168 36.72 -2.89 -22.21
N VAL A 169 35.66 -3.68 -22.13
CA VAL A 169 34.53 -3.51 -23.03
C VAL A 169 33.76 -2.28 -22.54
N ARG A 170 33.90 -1.17 -23.25
CA ARG A 170 33.05 -0.01 -23.06
C ARG A 170 31.64 -0.41 -23.48
N HIS A 171 30.79 -0.71 -22.51
CA HIS A 171 29.35 -0.87 -22.75
C HIS A 171 28.77 0.47 -23.21
N GLY A 172 28.12 0.48 -24.38
CA GLY A 172 27.43 1.65 -24.90
C GLY A 172 26.32 2.06 -23.93
N LYS A 173 25.85 3.31 -24.01
CA LYS A 173 24.73 3.82 -23.19
C LYS A 173 23.37 3.23 -23.58
N VAL A 174 23.26 2.58 -24.74
CA VAL A 174 22.02 2.03 -25.30
C VAL A 174 21.32 1.03 -24.37
N PRO A 175 22.01 0.03 -23.78
CA PRO A 175 21.35 -0.91 -22.86
C PRO A 175 20.77 -0.24 -21.63
N LEU A 176 21.47 0.73 -21.05
CA LEU A 176 21.01 1.51 -19.91
C LEU A 176 19.77 2.34 -20.27
N LEU A 177 19.81 3.04 -21.40
CA LEU A 177 18.68 3.83 -21.89
C LEU A 177 17.46 2.95 -22.17
N ALA A 178 17.64 1.77 -22.79
CA ALA A 178 16.56 0.82 -23.01
C ALA A 178 15.90 0.37 -21.69
N ALA A 179 16.70 0.09 -20.67
CA ALA A 179 16.18 -0.28 -19.36
C ALA A 179 15.40 0.89 -18.71
N PHE A 180 15.90 2.12 -18.79
CA PHE A 180 15.16 3.30 -18.29
C PHE A 180 13.86 3.54 -19.04
N VAL A 181 13.85 3.40 -20.37
CA VAL A 181 12.63 3.54 -21.18
C VAL A 181 11.58 2.50 -20.76
N LEU A 182 11.99 1.24 -20.53
CA LEU A 182 11.06 0.21 -20.05
C LEU A 182 10.49 0.52 -18.67
N TYR A 183 11.31 1.05 -17.74
CA TYR A 183 10.81 1.47 -16.44
C TYR A 183 9.91 2.71 -16.52
N ALA A 184 10.22 3.67 -17.39
CA ALA A 184 9.36 4.84 -17.62
C ALA A 184 8.02 4.43 -18.25
N ALA A 185 8.04 3.51 -19.21
CA ALA A 185 6.81 2.93 -19.77
C ALA A 185 6.01 2.16 -18.70
N GLY A 186 6.70 1.38 -17.87
CA GLY A 186 6.08 0.70 -16.73
C GLY A 186 5.46 1.67 -15.72
N ALA A 187 6.10 2.79 -15.43
CA ALA A 187 5.53 3.84 -14.58
C ALA A 187 4.29 4.47 -15.22
N GLY A 188 4.31 4.70 -16.55
CA GLY A 188 3.13 5.15 -17.29
C GLY A 188 1.97 4.16 -17.20
N VAL A 189 2.23 2.86 -17.36
CA VAL A 189 1.21 1.81 -17.18
C VAL A 189 0.71 1.80 -15.73
N ALA A 190 1.58 1.92 -14.74
CA ALA A 190 1.18 1.99 -13.34
C ALA A 190 0.25 3.18 -13.08
N ALA A 191 0.54 4.35 -13.64
CA ALA A 191 -0.31 5.54 -13.51
C ALA A 191 -1.71 5.33 -14.13
N LEU A 192 -1.81 4.60 -15.24
CA LEU A 192 -3.10 4.25 -15.86
C LEU A 192 -3.90 3.22 -15.04
N LEU A 193 -3.24 2.44 -14.19
CA LEU A 193 -3.88 1.44 -13.33
C LEU A 193 -4.38 2.04 -12.01
N VAL A 194 -3.97 3.26 -11.67
CA VAL A 194 -4.50 3.97 -10.49
C VAL A 194 -5.96 4.31 -10.75
N PRO A 195 -6.90 3.85 -9.92
CA PRO A 195 -8.28 4.26 -10.03
C PRO A 195 -8.36 5.79 -9.96
N GLN A 196 -9.00 6.38 -10.93
CA GLN A 196 -9.38 7.80 -10.83
C GLN A 196 -10.41 7.86 -9.71
N THR A 197 -9.97 8.15 -8.49
CA THR A 197 -10.88 8.51 -7.42
C THR A 197 -11.44 9.86 -7.84
N GLU A 198 -12.62 9.86 -8.49
CA GLU A 198 -13.42 11.08 -8.49
C GLU A 198 -13.45 11.51 -7.03
N ALA A 199 -12.98 12.71 -6.75
CA ALA A 199 -13.21 13.34 -5.47
C ALA A 199 -14.71 13.32 -5.31
N ILE A 200 -15.21 12.35 -4.53
CA ILE A 200 -16.62 12.33 -4.15
C ILE A 200 -16.75 13.62 -3.38
N ALA A 201 -17.28 14.64 -4.06
CA ALA A 201 -17.72 15.85 -3.40
C ALA A 201 -18.54 15.35 -2.22
N ALA A 202 -18.14 15.72 -1.00
CA ALA A 202 -18.87 15.33 0.18
C ALA A 202 -20.34 15.58 -0.13
N PRO A 203 -21.21 14.56 -0.18
CA PRO A 203 -22.60 14.79 -0.46
C PRO A 203 -23.06 15.76 0.60
N ALA A 204 -23.66 16.85 0.16
CA ALA A 204 -24.33 17.75 1.07
C ALA A 204 -25.25 16.88 1.94
N PRO A 205 -25.26 17.03 3.27
CA PRO A 205 -26.11 16.26 4.14
C PRO A 205 -27.54 16.42 3.63
N THR A 206 -28.17 15.30 3.27
CA THR A 206 -29.57 15.29 2.85
C THR A 206 -30.37 15.57 4.11
N ALA A 207 -30.84 16.80 4.25
CA ALA A 207 -31.56 17.27 5.42
C ALA A 207 -32.91 16.56 5.50
N ALA A 208 -33.02 15.64 6.42
CA ALA A 208 -34.31 15.31 7.04
C ALA A 208 -34.33 16.01 8.39
N THR A 209 -34.78 17.24 8.44
CA THR A 209 -34.72 18.05 9.65
C THR A 209 -36.08 18.07 10.33
N THR A 210 -36.19 17.32 11.38
CA THR A 210 -37.12 17.59 12.49
C THR A 210 -36.47 18.47 13.57
N GLY A 211 -35.15 18.53 13.58
CA GLY A 211 -34.36 19.36 14.48
C GLY A 211 -34.25 20.82 14.03
N ASN A 212 -33.84 21.70 14.97
CA ASN A 212 -33.66 23.13 14.74
C ASN A 212 -32.23 23.52 14.27
N TRP A 213 -31.31 22.53 14.14
CA TRP A 213 -29.97 22.72 13.65
C TRP A 213 -29.72 21.94 12.35
N THR A 214 -28.99 22.55 11.44
CA THR A 214 -28.63 21.93 10.15
C THR A 214 -27.12 21.74 10.08
N VAL A 215 -26.66 20.55 9.68
CA VAL A 215 -25.24 20.28 9.45
C VAL A 215 -24.83 20.86 8.10
N GLU A 216 -23.95 21.85 8.11
CA GLU A 216 -23.38 22.42 6.88
C GLU A 216 -22.16 21.61 6.41
N SER A 217 -21.31 21.20 7.32
CA SER A 217 -20.13 20.39 7.04
C SER A 217 -19.68 19.63 8.28
N GLY A 218 -18.95 18.54 8.09
CA GLY A 218 -18.42 17.77 9.20
C GLY A 218 -17.57 16.60 8.74
N THR A 219 -16.81 16.04 9.68
CA THR A 219 -16.02 14.83 9.47
C THR A 219 -16.36 13.81 10.55
N LEU A 220 -16.60 12.57 10.13
CA LEU A 220 -16.79 11.46 11.04
C LEU A 220 -15.61 10.51 10.87
N ALA A 221 -14.69 10.53 11.85
CA ALA A 221 -13.49 9.72 11.85
C ALA A 221 -13.64 8.51 12.77
N LEU A 222 -12.91 7.44 12.45
CA LEU A 222 -12.75 6.30 13.34
C LEU A 222 -11.29 5.85 13.35
N SER A 223 -10.90 5.23 14.45
CA SER A 223 -9.62 4.54 14.56
C SER A 223 -9.87 3.14 15.07
N VAL A 224 -9.24 2.16 14.40
CA VAL A 224 -9.29 0.75 14.81
C VAL A 224 -7.89 0.25 15.06
N ARG A 225 -7.72 -0.58 16.07
CA ARG A 225 -6.42 -1.19 16.35
C ARG A 225 -6.32 -2.53 15.63
N GLN A 226 -5.35 -2.63 14.71
CA GLN A 226 -5.10 -3.84 13.96
C GLN A 226 -3.65 -4.27 14.10
N MET A 227 -3.42 -5.49 14.61
CA MET A 227 -2.08 -6.07 14.78
C MET A 227 -1.08 -5.15 15.53
N GLY A 228 -1.58 -4.40 16.51
CA GLY A 228 -0.77 -3.50 17.32
C GLY A 228 -0.52 -2.11 16.71
N ALA A 229 -1.02 -1.84 15.50
CA ALA A 229 -0.98 -0.52 14.87
C ALA A 229 -2.38 0.09 14.81
N ASP A 230 -2.47 1.41 14.98
CA ASP A 230 -3.72 2.13 14.83
C ASP A 230 -3.94 2.46 13.34
N VAL A 231 -5.11 2.08 12.82
CA VAL A 231 -5.57 2.39 11.48
C VAL A 231 -6.65 3.43 11.60
N SER A 232 -6.39 4.61 11.07
CA SER A 232 -7.36 5.71 11.03
C SER A 232 -8.10 5.73 9.71
N GLY A 233 -9.35 6.13 9.78
CA GLY A 233 -10.23 6.26 8.63
C GLY A 233 -11.44 7.12 8.96
N GLY A 234 -12.47 7.04 8.14
CA GLY A 234 -13.68 7.82 8.34
C GLY A 234 -14.83 7.36 7.46
N PHE A 235 -15.94 8.04 7.62
CA PHE A 235 -17.13 7.86 6.80
C PHE A 235 -17.37 9.11 5.96
N ALA A 236 -17.48 8.93 4.64
CA ALA A 236 -17.71 10.03 3.72
C ALA A 236 -19.17 10.52 3.75
N ARG A 237 -20.11 9.65 4.11
CA ARG A 237 -21.54 9.98 4.12
C ARG A 237 -22.16 9.68 5.48
N PHE A 238 -22.70 10.72 6.09
CA PHE A 238 -23.54 10.63 7.29
C PHE A 238 -24.53 11.80 7.31
N THR A 239 -25.60 11.66 8.05
CA THR A 239 -26.57 12.72 8.33
C THR A 239 -26.76 12.85 9.84
N ALA A 240 -27.06 14.05 10.30
CA ALA A 240 -27.41 14.27 11.70
C ALA A 240 -28.67 15.13 11.78
N ASP A 241 -29.64 14.66 12.55
CA ASP A 241 -30.84 15.39 12.96
C ASP A 241 -30.63 15.86 14.39
N ILE A 242 -30.54 17.17 14.60
CA ILE A 242 -30.11 17.77 15.84
C ILE A 242 -31.20 18.74 16.31
N ALA A 243 -31.84 18.43 17.44
CA ALA A 243 -32.66 19.35 18.19
C ALA A 243 -31.88 19.77 19.43
N PHE A 244 -31.44 21.04 19.47
CA PHE A 244 -30.61 21.54 20.56
C PHE A 244 -31.06 22.93 21.00
N ASP A 245 -31.13 23.14 22.32
CA ASP A 245 -31.38 24.43 22.95
C ASP A 245 -30.29 24.68 24.00
N GLU A 246 -29.77 25.90 24.06
CA GLU A 246 -28.80 26.29 25.08
C GLU A 246 -29.40 26.29 26.49
N VAL A 247 -30.72 26.47 26.59
CA VAL A 247 -31.47 26.43 27.85
C VAL A 247 -32.04 25.02 28.07
N ALA A 248 -31.51 24.34 29.09
CA ALA A 248 -31.99 23.00 29.40
C ALA A 248 -33.44 22.98 29.82
N THR A 249 -34.23 22.07 29.25
CA THR A 249 -35.60 21.76 29.65
C THR A 249 -35.62 20.35 30.23
N ASP A 250 -36.15 20.18 31.45
CA ASP A 250 -36.16 18.90 32.18
C ASP A 250 -34.76 18.23 32.29
N GLY A 251 -33.71 19.05 32.40
CA GLY A 251 -32.34 18.58 32.54
C GLY A 251 -31.65 18.14 31.21
N LYS A 252 -32.30 18.34 30.08
CA LYS A 252 -31.78 18.04 28.75
C LYS A 252 -31.67 19.29 27.89
N HIS A 253 -30.63 19.37 27.07
CA HIS A 253 -30.47 20.40 26.06
C HIS A 253 -31.09 20.02 24.71
N GLY A 254 -31.52 18.77 24.57
CA GLY A 254 -32.14 18.27 23.36
C GLY A 254 -31.75 16.83 23.03
N GLN A 255 -31.79 16.49 21.75
CA GLN A 255 -31.49 15.17 21.25
C GLN A 255 -30.78 15.23 19.90
N VAL A 256 -30.01 14.19 19.58
CA VAL A 256 -29.32 14.02 18.30
C VAL A 256 -29.52 12.62 17.79
N THR A 257 -29.79 12.50 16.49
CA THR A 257 -29.78 11.23 15.77
C THR A 257 -28.81 11.33 14.57
N VAL A 258 -27.77 10.54 14.59
CA VAL A 258 -26.79 10.46 13.51
C VAL A 258 -27.00 9.15 12.75
N SER A 259 -27.22 9.23 11.44
CA SER A 259 -27.28 8.08 10.53
C SER A 259 -26.05 8.03 9.66
N ILE A 260 -25.33 6.91 9.70
CA ILE A 260 -24.05 6.72 9.05
C ILE A 260 -24.19 5.68 7.93
N ASP A 261 -23.86 6.06 6.70
CA ASP A 261 -23.76 5.12 5.59
C ASP A 261 -22.47 4.31 5.70
N MET A 262 -22.58 3.05 6.11
CA MET A 262 -21.49 2.14 6.34
C MET A 262 -20.72 1.79 5.05
N THR A 263 -21.35 1.91 3.88
CA THR A 263 -20.70 1.68 2.60
C THR A 263 -19.69 2.77 2.26
N SER A 264 -19.76 3.91 2.94
CA SER A 264 -18.88 5.07 2.74
C SER A 264 -17.61 5.04 3.60
N VAL A 265 -17.38 3.96 4.35
CA VAL A 265 -16.21 3.82 5.21
C VAL A 265 -14.93 3.77 4.38
N THR A 266 -13.90 4.43 4.87
CA THR A 266 -12.53 4.32 4.39
C THR A 266 -11.62 3.98 5.56
N LEU A 267 -10.83 2.92 5.44
CA LEU A 267 -9.88 2.43 6.44
C LEU A 267 -8.55 2.07 5.77
N GLY A 268 -8.06 2.93 4.88
CA GLY A 268 -6.84 2.70 4.14
C GLY A 268 -6.84 1.34 3.43
N SER A 269 -5.77 0.58 3.59
CA SER A 269 -5.59 -0.73 2.92
C SER A 269 -6.57 -1.83 3.36
N VAL A 270 -7.29 -1.64 4.46
CA VAL A 270 -8.23 -2.62 5.01
C VAL A 270 -9.69 -2.28 4.78
N THR A 271 -9.96 -1.23 4.00
CA THR A 271 -11.33 -0.79 3.67
C THR A 271 -12.20 -1.95 3.16
N LYS A 272 -11.74 -2.67 2.14
CA LYS A 272 -12.51 -3.79 1.58
C LYS A 272 -12.84 -4.84 2.61
N GLN A 273 -11.88 -5.16 3.46
CA GLN A 273 -12.07 -6.13 4.52
C GLN A 273 -13.08 -5.64 5.57
N ALA A 274 -13.02 -4.37 5.96
CA ALA A 274 -13.96 -3.80 6.92
C ALA A 274 -15.43 -3.94 6.45
N LEU A 275 -15.67 -3.96 5.13
CA LEU A 275 -17.00 -4.11 4.55
C LEU A 275 -17.54 -5.56 4.60
N GLU A 276 -16.67 -6.56 4.78
CA GLU A 276 -17.02 -7.99 4.70
C GLU A 276 -17.91 -8.45 5.87
N PRO A 277 -18.63 -9.60 5.70
CA PRO A 277 -19.58 -10.13 6.69
C PRO A 277 -19.00 -10.35 8.09
N GLU A 278 -17.72 -10.68 8.19
CA GLU A 278 -17.08 -10.94 9.48
C GLU A 278 -16.83 -9.64 10.28
N PHE A 279 -16.78 -8.48 9.58
CA PHE A 279 -16.50 -7.16 10.18
C PHE A 279 -17.76 -6.31 10.26
N PHE A 280 -17.92 -5.32 9.37
CA PHE A 280 -19.10 -4.45 9.43
C PHE A 280 -20.35 -5.06 8.76
N ASP A 281 -20.17 -6.08 7.91
CA ASP A 281 -21.26 -6.74 7.18
C ASP A 281 -22.19 -5.73 6.48
N VAL A 282 -21.61 -4.83 5.71
CA VAL A 282 -22.36 -3.71 5.14
C VAL A 282 -23.42 -4.13 4.12
N ALA A 283 -23.32 -5.34 3.57
CA ALA A 283 -24.35 -5.89 2.70
C ALA A 283 -25.66 -6.15 3.46
N THR A 284 -25.58 -6.58 4.72
CA THR A 284 -26.73 -6.84 5.60
C THR A 284 -27.07 -5.60 6.43
N HIS A 285 -26.06 -4.83 6.83
CA HIS A 285 -26.18 -3.68 7.72
C HIS A 285 -25.58 -2.42 7.07
N PRO A 286 -26.24 -1.84 6.05
CA PRO A 286 -25.70 -0.70 5.31
C PRO A 286 -25.68 0.62 6.10
N THR A 287 -26.40 0.68 7.24
CA THR A 287 -26.55 1.89 8.06
C THR A 287 -26.23 1.59 9.51
N ALA A 288 -25.47 2.48 10.17
CA ALA A 288 -25.35 2.56 11.61
C ALA A 288 -26.06 3.81 12.12
N THR A 289 -26.61 3.76 13.33
CA THR A 289 -27.36 4.88 13.90
C THR A 289 -26.90 5.15 15.33
N PHE A 290 -26.60 6.40 15.63
CA PHE A 290 -26.40 6.87 17.01
C PHE A 290 -27.54 7.81 17.41
N ALA A 291 -28.32 7.43 18.41
CA ALA A 291 -29.40 8.23 18.95
C ALA A 291 -29.10 8.54 20.41
N ALA A 292 -29.11 9.82 20.77
CA ALA A 292 -28.70 10.27 22.09
C ALA A 292 -29.46 11.50 22.57
N ASP A 293 -29.61 11.61 23.88
CA ASP A 293 -29.98 12.83 24.58
C ASP A 293 -28.75 13.72 24.80
N ILE A 294 -28.93 15.04 24.68
CA ILE A 294 -27.89 16.03 24.95
C ILE A 294 -28.07 16.55 26.36
N LEU A 295 -27.09 16.28 27.21
CA LEU A 295 -27.09 16.60 28.64
C LEU A 295 -25.97 17.61 28.97
N PRO A 296 -26.09 18.35 30.10
CA PRO A 296 -24.98 19.17 30.58
C PRO A 296 -23.78 18.28 30.99
N GLY A 297 -22.57 18.64 30.53
CA GLY A 297 -21.31 17.97 30.86
C GLY A 297 -20.44 18.80 31.79
N GLN A 298 -19.30 18.21 32.25
CA GLN A 298 -18.36 18.92 33.14
C GLN A 298 -17.66 20.10 32.46
N ALA A 299 -17.43 20.02 31.14
CA ALA A 299 -16.77 21.05 30.33
C ALA A 299 -17.46 21.20 28.97
N GLY A 300 -18.77 21.54 28.98
CA GLY A 300 -19.58 21.63 27.79
C GLY A 300 -20.81 20.69 27.87
N TYR A 301 -20.98 19.84 26.89
CA TYR A 301 -22.16 18.97 26.76
C TYR A 301 -21.75 17.51 26.65
N VAL A 302 -22.68 16.61 26.87
CA VAL A 302 -22.52 15.17 26.71
C VAL A 302 -23.72 14.62 25.94
N ALA A 303 -23.48 13.87 24.88
CA ALA A 303 -24.50 13.07 24.22
C ALA A 303 -24.45 11.65 24.79
N GLU A 304 -25.50 11.30 25.55
CA GLU A 304 -25.67 9.95 26.13
C GLU A 304 -26.76 9.20 25.38
N GLY A 305 -26.42 8.08 24.79
CA GLY A 305 -27.35 7.36 23.95
C GLY A 305 -26.88 5.98 23.53
N THR A 306 -27.48 5.51 22.45
CA THR A 306 -27.25 4.15 21.94
C THR A 306 -26.71 4.20 20.52
N LEU A 307 -25.60 3.51 20.28
CA LEU A 307 -25.08 3.22 18.96
C LEU A 307 -25.57 1.84 18.51
N ALA A 308 -26.37 1.83 17.44
CA ALA A 308 -26.75 0.62 16.72
C ALA A 308 -25.79 0.40 15.57
N LEU A 309 -25.00 -0.66 15.63
CA LEU A 309 -23.99 -1.03 14.63
C LEU A 309 -24.05 -2.54 14.39
N ARG A 310 -24.16 -2.95 13.14
CA ARG A 310 -24.19 -4.37 12.76
C ARG A 310 -25.26 -5.18 13.53
N GLY A 311 -26.44 -4.60 13.71
CA GLY A 311 -27.54 -5.24 14.46
C GLY A 311 -27.33 -5.35 15.98
N LEU A 312 -26.24 -4.78 16.51
CA LEU A 312 -25.95 -4.73 17.94
C LEU A 312 -26.12 -3.31 18.45
N GLU A 313 -26.67 -3.17 19.63
CA GLU A 313 -26.84 -1.91 20.32
C GLU A 313 -25.88 -1.80 21.50
N LYS A 314 -25.19 -0.65 21.60
CA LYS A 314 -24.29 -0.34 22.71
C LYS A 314 -24.56 1.06 23.27
N PRO A 315 -24.59 1.23 24.58
CA PRO A 315 -24.60 2.55 25.18
C PRO A 315 -23.29 3.26 24.89
N VAL A 316 -23.36 4.51 24.46
CA VAL A 316 -22.21 5.38 24.17
C VAL A 316 -22.43 6.74 24.81
N THR A 317 -21.41 7.24 25.48
CA THR A 317 -21.31 8.58 26.04
C THR A 317 -20.28 9.38 25.28
N LEU A 318 -20.71 10.48 24.64
CA LEU A 318 -19.88 11.31 23.78
C LEU A 318 -19.79 12.73 24.35
N PRO A 319 -18.73 13.11 25.06
CA PRO A 319 -18.53 14.50 25.49
C PRO A 319 -18.16 15.37 24.28
N PHE A 320 -18.74 16.58 24.24
CA PHE A 320 -18.42 17.55 23.19
C PHE A 320 -18.48 18.98 23.68
N THR A 321 -17.87 19.88 22.95
CA THR A 321 -17.92 21.33 23.20
C THR A 321 -18.60 22.01 22.04
N LEU A 322 -19.40 23.04 22.36
CA LEU A 322 -20.03 23.94 21.40
C LEU A 322 -19.28 25.27 21.45
N THR A 323 -18.92 25.80 20.28
CA THR A 323 -18.40 27.16 20.13
C THR A 323 -19.31 27.89 19.17
N LEU A 324 -19.88 29.00 19.64
CA LEU A 324 -20.77 29.88 18.89
C LEU A 324 -20.00 31.06 18.35
#